data_d07e373116cdf2078e939d2814aaf28f
#
_entry.id   d07e373116cdf2078e939d2814aaf28f
#
_cell.length_a   1.000
_cell.length_b   1.000
_cell.length_c   1.000
_cell.angle_alpha   90.00
_cell.angle_beta   90.00
_cell.angle_gamma   90.00
#
_symmetry.space_group_name_H-M   'P 1'
#
loop_
_entity.id
_entity.type
_entity.pdbx_description
1 polymer ?
#
loop_
_entity_poly.entity_id
_entity_poly.type
_entity_poly.pdbx_seq_one_letter_code
_entity_poly.pdbx_strand_id
1 'polypeptide(L)'
;MEVYFLPKQKHAHLQVKSKFEKIKKNMKLIITISILFITSWSFGQNYSTSIGIKGGYPGFGTINAKHFIGTNTALEASLGGFTNEGGSGAFVMLDYEINSALESGFSWYYGGGALIGFTNNLDDRAFLHTGINGVLGIEYTFKEVPINCSLDTGPFIFFTPNVRFAWGGGLALRYAIR
;
A
#
# COMPACT_ATOMS: atom_id res chain seq x y z
N MET A 1 0.55 42.95 54.97
CA MET A 1 0.65 41.50 54.58
C MET A 1 0.21 41.39 53.12
N GLU A 2 1.13 41.64 52.18
CA GLU A 2 0.84 41.56 50.74
C GLU A 2 1.14 40.12 50.29
N VAL A 3 0.09 39.46 49.78
CA VAL A 3 0.21 38.11 49.26
C VAL A 3 0.62 38.20 47.78
N TYR A 4 1.88 37.91 47.47
CA TYR A 4 2.40 37.73 46.15
C TYR A 4 1.86 36.41 45.56
N PHE A 5 0.73 36.48 44.85
CA PHE A 5 0.23 35.36 44.04
C PHE A 5 0.22 35.80 42.60
N LEU A 6 1.27 35.52 41.81
CA LEU A 6 1.22 35.47 40.34
C LEU A 6 2.61 35.34 39.65
N PRO A 7 3.18 34.14 39.53
CA PRO A 7 3.89 33.83 38.30
C PRO A 7 3.50 32.48 37.61
N LYS A 8 2.86 31.54 38.33
CA LYS A 8 2.56 30.21 37.74
C LYS A 8 1.56 30.23 36.60
N GLN A 9 0.54 31.12 36.61
CA GLN A 9 -0.49 31.18 35.55
C GLN A 9 0.05 31.73 34.22
N LYS A 10 0.96 32.70 34.23
CA LYS A 10 1.58 33.23 33.01
C LYS A 10 2.44 32.19 32.28
N HIS A 11 3.17 31.37 33.01
CA HIS A 11 3.99 30.28 32.42
C HIS A 11 3.13 29.19 31.80
N ALA A 12 2.03 28.80 32.42
CA ALA A 12 1.11 27.81 31.85
C ALA A 12 0.46 28.30 30.54
N HIS A 13 0.04 29.55 30.49
CA HIS A 13 -0.57 30.16 29.30
C HIS A 13 0.41 30.26 28.12
N LEU A 14 1.68 30.58 28.39
CA LEU A 14 2.76 30.63 27.39
C LEU A 14 3.09 29.24 26.83
N GLN A 15 3.13 28.21 27.68
CA GLN A 15 3.36 26.82 27.26
C GLN A 15 2.22 26.29 26.39
N VAL A 16 0.98 26.58 26.74
CA VAL A 16 -0.20 26.19 25.95
C VAL A 16 -0.18 26.90 24.58
N LYS A 17 0.11 28.19 24.54
CA LYS A 17 0.21 28.97 23.30
C LYS A 17 1.33 28.45 22.38
N SER A 18 2.50 28.16 22.92
CA SER A 18 3.62 27.56 22.19
C SER A 18 3.28 26.19 21.59
N LYS A 19 2.56 25.35 22.35
CA LYS A 19 2.11 24.05 21.90
C LYS A 19 1.09 24.15 20.77
N PHE A 20 0.17 25.09 20.83
CA PHE A 20 -0.81 25.38 19.78
C PHE A 20 -0.13 25.90 18.49
N GLU A 21 0.85 26.78 18.59
CA GLU A 21 1.59 27.27 17.43
C GLU A 21 2.40 26.14 16.75
N LYS A 22 2.99 25.24 17.54
CA LYS A 22 3.70 24.07 17.01
C LYS A 22 2.76 23.11 16.29
N ILE A 23 1.56 22.85 16.83
CA ILE A 23 0.53 22.03 16.19
C ILE A 23 0.07 22.66 14.87
N LYS A 24 -0.19 23.97 14.86
CA LYS A 24 -0.59 24.73 13.65
C LYS A 24 0.49 24.67 12.56
N LYS A 25 1.75 24.79 12.95
CA LYS A 25 2.88 24.71 12.02
C LYS A 25 3.00 23.31 11.40
N ASN A 26 2.89 22.25 12.21
CA ASN A 26 2.93 20.88 11.74
C ASN A 26 1.74 20.55 10.84
N MET A 27 0.54 21.05 11.18
CA MET A 27 -0.66 20.87 10.37
C MET A 27 -0.54 21.57 9.01
N LYS A 28 0.01 22.78 8.95
CA LYS A 28 0.30 23.48 7.69
C LYS A 28 1.30 22.70 6.85
N LEU A 29 2.35 22.16 7.47
CA LEU A 29 3.36 21.35 6.77
C LEU A 29 2.74 20.08 6.18
N ILE A 30 1.90 19.38 6.92
CA ILE A 30 1.19 18.18 6.44
C ILE A 30 0.26 18.53 5.28
N ILE A 31 -0.50 19.62 5.39
CA ILE A 31 -1.40 20.09 4.32
C ILE A 31 -0.59 20.47 3.06
N THR A 32 0.54 21.15 3.21
CA THR A 32 1.40 21.54 2.08
C THR A 32 2.00 20.31 1.40
N ILE A 33 2.47 19.33 2.16
CA ILE A 33 2.98 18.06 1.62
C ILE A 33 1.86 17.30 0.91
N SER A 34 0.65 17.24 1.48
CA SER A 34 -0.52 16.61 0.85
C SER A 34 -0.91 17.28 -0.47
N ILE A 35 -0.86 18.61 -0.55
CA ILE A 35 -1.15 19.36 -1.79
C ILE A 35 -0.07 19.11 -2.86
N LEU A 36 1.21 19.04 -2.47
CA LEU A 36 2.30 18.69 -3.39
C LEU A 36 2.14 17.29 -4.01
N PHE A 37 1.56 16.34 -3.28
CA PHE A 37 1.25 15.00 -3.81
C PHE A 37 0.08 14.98 -4.81
N ILE A 38 -0.85 15.95 -4.73
CA ILE A 38 -2.05 15.99 -5.59
C ILE A 38 -1.75 16.62 -6.96
N THR A 39 -0.69 17.41 -7.08
CA THR A 39 -0.33 18.12 -8.32
C THR A 39 0.53 17.32 -9.31
N SER A 40 0.73 16.02 -9.09
CA SER A 40 1.45 15.16 -10.03
C SER A 40 0.64 14.98 -11.31
N TRP A 41 0.98 15.75 -12.36
CA TRP A 41 0.40 15.62 -13.70
C TRP A 41 0.64 14.22 -14.23
N SER A 42 -0.42 13.53 -14.58
CA SER A 42 -0.40 12.17 -15.09
C SER A 42 0.17 12.17 -16.51
N PHE A 43 1.44 11.78 -16.67
CA PHE A 43 1.96 11.32 -17.95
C PHE A 43 1.52 9.87 -18.12
N GLY A 44 1.04 9.50 -19.32
CA GLY A 44 0.54 8.16 -19.60
C GLY A 44 1.59 7.07 -19.28
N GLN A 45 1.10 5.91 -18.85
CA GLN A 45 1.94 4.76 -18.51
C GLN A 45 2.65 4.22 -19.77
N ASN A 46 3.85 3.69 -19.61
CA ASN A 46 4.69 3.20 -20.70
C ASN A 46 4.29 1.78 -21.20
N TYR A 47 3.27 1.15 -20.63
CA TYR A 47 2.78 -0.18 -21.00
C TYR A 47 1.28 -0.29 -20.70
N SER A 48 0.60 -1.23 -21.37
CA SER A 48 -0.82 -1.52 -21.13
C SER A 48 -1.04 -2.69 -20.18
N THR A 49 -0.20 -3.71 -20.27
CA THR A 49 -0.28 -4.93 -19.47
C THR A 49 1.12 -5.36 -19.04
N SER A 50 1.24 -5.88 -17.85
CA SER A 50 2.48 -6.56 -17.43
C SER A 50 2.16 -7.87 -16.70
N ILE A 51 3.00 -8.89 -16.91
CA ILE A 51 2.84 -10.22 -16.31
C ILE A 51 4.19 -10.66 -15.76
N GLY A 52 4.18 -11.26 -14.58
CA GLY A 52 5.41 -11.71 -13.94
C GLY A 52 5.18 -12.42 -12.62
N ILE A 53 6.09 -12.21 -11.71
CA ILE A 53 6.07 -12.79 -10.37
C ILE A 53 6.10 -11.69 -9.32
N LYS A 54 5.45 -11.94 -8.18
CA LYS A 54 5.49 -11.08 -6.99
C LYS A 54 5.79 -11.93 -5.77
N GLY A 55 6.76 -11.51 -4.98
CA GLY A 55 7.11 -12.13 -3.70
C GLY A 55 6.81 -11.20 -2.55
N GLY A 56 6.39 -11.76 -1.41
CA GLY A 56 6.07 -11.00 -0.21
C GLY A 56 4.88 -11.57 0.55
N TYR A 57 4.26 -10.74 1.39
CA TYR A 57 3.05 -11.13 2.12
C TYR A 57 1.80 -10.75 1.30
N PRO A 58 0.76 -11.61 1.21
CA PRO A 58 0.50 -12.82 2.01
C PRO A 58 1.13 -14.11 1.47
N GLY A 59 1.85 -14.11 0.34
CA GLY A 59 2.45 -15.31 -0.23
C GLY A 59 3.87 -15.11 -0.73
N PHE A 60 4.73 -16.09 -0.50
CA PHE A 60 6.16 -16.00 -0.86
C PHE A 60 6.43 -15.94 -2.37
N GLY A 61 5.50 -16.42 -3.20
CA GLY A 61 5.61 -16.36 -4.65
C GLY A 61 4.24 -16.44 -5.30
N THR A 62 3.94 -15.46 -6.12
CA THR A 62 2.68 -15.37 -6.86
C THR A 62 2.97 -15.12 -8.32
N ILE A 63 2.12 -15.66 -9.20
CA ILE A 63 1.98 -15.14 -10.56
C ILE A 63 1.20 -13.84 -10.42
N ASN A 64 1.70 -12.79 -11.03
CA ASN A 64 1.16 -11.46 -10.90
C ASN A 64 0.96 -10.84 -12.27
N ALA A 65 -0.18 -10.21 -12.47
CA ALA A 65 -0.51 -9.49 -13.69
C ALA A 65 -1.13 -8.14 -13.34
N LYS A 66 -0.70 -7.09 -14.02
CA LYS A 66 -1.27 -5.73 -13.90
C LYS A 66 -1.69 -5.26 -15.28
N HIS A 67 -2.93 -4.77 -15.36
CA HIS A 67 -3.53 -4.25 -16.59
C HIS A 67 -4.12 -2.88 -16.36
N PHE A 68 -3.73 -1.90 -17.21
CA PHE A 68 -4.29 -0.56 -17.18
C PHE A 68 -5.66 -0.54 -17.89
N ILE A 69 -6.71 -0.22 -17.14
CA ILE A 69 -8.09 -0.07 -17.63
C ILE A 69 -8.43 1.39 -17.96
N GLY A 70 -7.54 2.29 -17.69
CA GLY A 70 -7.63 3.73 -17.98
C GLY A 70 -6.25 4.35 -18.01
N THR A 71 -6.18 5.66 -18.21
CA THR A 71 -4.91 6.39 -18.32
C THR A 71 -4.02 6.25 -17.08
N ASN A 72 -4.64 6.20 -15.91
CA ASN A 72 -3.95 6.15 -14.61
C ASN A 72 -4.57 5.12 -13.65
N THR A 73 -5.49 4.29 -14.12
CA THR A 73 -6.15 3.25 -13.32
C THR A 73 -5.77 1.87 -13.83
N ALA A 74 -5.44 0.97 -12.91
CA ALA A 74 -5.07 -0.40 -13.21
C ALA A 74 -5.79 -1.40 -12.31
N LEU A 75 -5.89 -2.62 -12.80
CA LEU A 75 -6.22 -3.81 -12.02
C LEU A 75 -4.95 -4.66 -11.91
N GLU A 76 -4.59 -5.01 -10.68
CA GLU A 76 -3.52 -5.96 -10.40
C GLU A 76 -4.10 -7.25 -9.82
N ALA A 77 -3.82 -8.38 -10.46
CA ALA A 77 -4.22 -9.70 -10.01
C ALA A 77 -2.99 -10.49 -9.57
N SER A 78 -3.10 -11.17 -8.44
CA SER A 78 -2.09 -12.07 -7.91
C SER A 78 -2.69 -13.43 -7.60
N LEU A 79 -2.06 -14.49 -8.11
CA LEU A 79 -2.40 -15.89 -7.84
C LEU A 79 -1.19 -16.56 -7.22
N GLY A 80 -1.34 -17.08 -6.02
CA GLY A 80 -0.22 -17.69 -5.32
C GLY A 80 -0.60 -18.74 -4.31
N GLY A 81 0.43 -19.38 -3.78
CA GLY A 81 0.34 -20.34 -2.72
C GLY A 81 1.21 -19.96 -1.53
N PHE A 82 0.96 -20.60 -0.43
CA PHE A 82 1.79 -20.54 0.76
C PHE A 82 1.85 -21.92 1.41
N THR A 83 2.96 -22.19 2.05
CA THR A 83 3.16 -23.40 2.84
C THR A 83 3.85 -23.00 4.14
N ASN A 84 3.33 -23.47 5.26
CA ASN A 84 3.91 -23.27 6.58
C ASN A 84 3.73 -24.54 7.41
N GLU A 85 4.25 -24.55 8.63
CA GLU A 85 4.14 -25.69 9.56
C GLU A 85 2.68 -26.09 9.88
N GLY A 86 1.71 -25.21 9.67
CA GLY A 86 0.28 -25.45 9.90
C GLY A 86 -0.49 -25.93 8.67
N GLY A 87 0.14 -26.02 7.50
CA GLY A 87 -0.51 -26.44 6.26
C GLY A 87 -0.08 -25.70 5.01
N SER A 88 -0.78 -25.95 3.93
CA SER A 88 -0.57 -25.31 2.64
C SER A 88 -1.86 -24.71 2.12
N GLY A 89 -1.76 -23.73 1.22
CA GLY A 89 -2.93 -23.08 0.66
C GLY A 89 -2.65 -22.31 -0.61
N ALA A 90 -3.72 -21.86 -1.22
CA ALA A 90 -3.67 -20.99 -2.39
C ALA A 90 -4.61 -19.80 -2.21
N PHE A 91 -4.32 -18.71 -2.87
CA PHE A 91 -5.15 -17.50 -2.85
C PHE A 91 -5.14 -16.76 -4.18
N VAL A 92 -6.19 -16.00 -4.40
CA VAL A 92 -6.31 -14.99 -5.45
C VAL A 92 -6.52 -13.65 -4.77
N MET A 93 -5.81 -12.62 -5.23
CA MET A 93 -5.99 -11.24 -4.82
C MET A 93 -6.20 -10.37 -6.05
N LEU A 94 -7.11 -9.42 -5.95
CA LEU A 94 -7.40 -8.45 -7.00
C LEU A 94 -7.41 -7.05 -6.39
N ASP A 95 -6.52 -6.19 -6.88
CA ASP A 95 -6.36 -4.80 -6.44
C ASP A 95 -6.78 -3.84 -7.55
N TYR A 96 -7.50 -2.80 -7.17
CA TYR A 96 -7.76 -1.62 -8.00
C TYR A 96 -6.80 -0.52 -7.57
N GLU A 97 -6.05 0.01 -8.54
CA GLU A 97 -4.96 0.93 -8.29
C GLU A 97 -5.11 2.22 -9.09
N ILE A 98 -4.77 3.32 -8.46
CA ILE A 98 -4.58 4.63 -9.09
C ILE A 98 -3.08 4.90 -9.17
N ASN A 99 -2.60 5.06 -10.40
CA ASN A 99 -1.18 5.21 -10.69
C ASN A 99 -0.90 6.65 -11.12
N SER A 100 0.22 7.19 -10.65
CA SER A 100 0.70 8.52 -11.02
C SER A 100 2.13 8.42 -11.51
N ALA A 101 2.34 8.72 -12.78
CA ALA A 101 3.66 8.72 -13.36
C ALA A 101 4.50 9.87 -12.76
N LEU A 102 5.73 9.56 -12.45
CA LEU A 102 6.81 10.48 -12.11
C LEU A 102 7.73 10.64 -13.31
N GLU A 103 8.90 11.16 -13.11
CA GLU A 103 9.88 11.31 -14.18
C GLU A 103 10.63 10.00 -14.46
N SER A 104 11.10 9.86 -15.71
CA SER A 104 12.09 8.84 -16.11
C SER A 104 11.69 7.37 -15.91
N GLY A 105 10.40 7.04 -16.03
CA GLY A 105 9.94 5.66 -15.92
C GLY A 105 9.52 5.25 -14.51
N PHE A 106 9.66 6.12 -13.52
CA PHE A 106 9.11 5.94 -12.19
C PHE A 106 7.63 6.29 -12.15
N SER A 107 6.87 5.54 -11.39
CA SER A 107 5.51 5.86 -10.98
C SER A 107 5.28 5.43 -9.55
N TRP A 108 4.29 6.00 -8.91
CA TRP A 108 3.77 5.53 -7.65
C TRP A 108 2.29 5.20 -7.81
N TYR A 109 1.80 4.32 -6.97
CA TYR A 109 0.42 3.92 -7.01
C TYR A 109 -0.13 3.67 -5.61
N TYR A 110 -1.42 3.80 -5.49
CA TYR A 110 -2.17 3.47 -4.30
C TYR A 110 -3.51 2.88 -4.69
N GLY A 111 -4.07 2.11 -3.79
CA GLY A 111 -5.32 1.45 -4.08
C GLY A 111 -5.77 0.53 -2.97
N GLY A 112 -6.59 -0.42 -3.35
CA GLY A 112 -7.06 -1.44 -2.46
C GLY A 112 -7.76 -2.54 -3.21
N GLY A 113 -7.93 -3.66 -2.53
CA GLY A 113 -8.48 -4.84 -3.14
C GLY A 113 -9.08 -5.82 -2.16
N ALA A 114 -9.33 -6.99 -2.70
CA ALA A 114 -9.86 -8.11 -1.95
C ALA A 114 -9.09 -9.39 -2.26
N LEU A 115 -9.05 -10.28 -1.31
CA LEU A 115 -8.45 -11.59 -1.44
C LEU A 115 -9.42 -12.69 -1.00
N ILE A 116 -9.31 -13.83 -1.69
CA ILE A 116 -9.93 -15.08 -1.31
C ILE A 116 -8.90 -16.19 -1.41
N GLY A 117 -8.87 -17.09 -0.43
CA GLY A 117 -7.92 -18.20 -0.42
C GLY A 117 -8.42 -19.37 0.39
N PHE A 118 -7.74 -20.50 0.26
CA PHE A 118 -8.02 -21.73 0.98
C PHE A 118 -6.73 -22.24 1.60
N THR A 119 -6.84 -22.74 2.82
CA THR A 119 -5.75 -23.43 3.53
C THR A 119 -6.22 -24.81 3.91
N ASN A 120 -5.41 -25.81 3.66
CA ASN A 120 -5.61 -27.14 4.21
C ASN A 120 -4.65 -27.32 5.39
N ASN A 121 -5.17 -27.68 6.56
CA ASN A 121 -4.37 -28.08 7.70
C ASN A 121 -3.85 -29.52 7.53
N LEU A 122 -2.91 -29.90 8.39
CA LEU A 122 -2.36 -31.27 8.44
C LEU A 122 -3.45 -32.34 8.68
N ASP A 123 -4.61 -31.98 9.22
CA ASP A 123 -5.77 -32.85 9.42
C ASP A 123 -6.77 -32.83 8.25
N ASP A 124 -6.34 -32.38 7.05
CA ASP A 124 -7.15 -32.24 5.82
C ASP A 124 -8.41 -31.35 5.98
N ARG A 125 -8.45 -30.47 6.96
CA ARG A 125 -9.53 -29.50 7.09
C ARG A 125 -9.23 -28.26 6.25
N ALA A 126 -10.14 -27.96 5.33
CA ALA A 126 -10.06 -26.76 4.52
C ALA A 126 -10.65 -25.55 5.25
N PHE A 127 -9.94 -24.44 5.26
CA PHE A 127 -10.40 -23.16 5.79
C PHE A 127 -10.43 -22.13 4.66
N LEU A 128 -11.54 -21.42 4.58
CA LEU A 128 -11.69 -20.28 3.66
C LEU A 128 -11.09 -19.03 4.33
N HIS A 129 -10.25 -18.33 3.59
CA HIS A 129 -9.71 -17.02 3.95
C HIS A 129 -10.30 -15.97 3.04
N THR A 130 -10.90 -14.94 3.61
CA THR A 130 -11.37 -13.76 2.86
C THR A 130 -10.84 -12.52 3.56
N GLY A 131 -10.57 -11.48 2.78
CA GLY A 131 -10.07 -10.23 3.33
C GLY A 131 -10.07 -9.10 2.32
N ILE A 132 -9.76 -7.94 2.82
CA ILE A 132 -9.49 -6.74 2.04
C ILE A 132 -8.09 -6.22 2.36
N ASN A 133 -7.52 -5.46 1.43
CA ASN A 133 -6.23 -4.83 1.61
C ASN A 133 -6.20 -3.42 1.05
N GLY A 134 -5.31 -2.61 1.61
CA GLY A 134 -4.84 -1.39 0.98
C GLY A 134 -3.47 -1.62 0.38
N VAL A 135 -3.10 -0.87 -0.64
CA VAL A 135 -1.79 -0.92 -1.26
C VAL A 135 -1.26 0.49 -1.51
N LEU A 136 0.00 0.68 -1.25
CA LEU A 136 0.79 1.86 -1.61
C LEU A 136 2.14 1.37 -2.12
N GLY A 137 2.51 1.78 -3.34
CA GLY A 137 3.72 1.29 -3.96
C GLY A 137 4.41 2.29 -4.88
N ILE A 138 5.62 1.92 -5.24
CA ILE A 138 6.40 2.57 -6.29
C ILE A 138 6.73 1.54 -7.36
N GLU A 139 6.82 2.02 -8.59
CA GLU A 139 7.04 1.18 -9.76
C GLU A 139 8.06 1.84 -10.67
N TYR A 140 8.92 1.05 -11.27
CA TYR A 140 9.85 1.49 -12.29
C TYR A 140 9.71 0.64 -13.55
N THR A 141 9.44 1.27 -14.68
CA THR A 141 9.37 0.64 -15.99
C THR A 141 10.58 1.05 -16.81
N PHE A 142 11.40 0.08 -17.19
CA PHE A 142 12.57 0.30 -17.99
C PHE A 142 12.20 0.72 -19.42
N LYS A 143 12.89 1.71 -19.98
CA LYS A 143 12.61 2.22 -21.32
C LYS A 143 13.19 1.32 -22.42
N GLU A 144 14.34 0.75 -22.17
CA GLU A 144 15.12 0.00 -23.15
C GLU A 144 14.77 -1.49 -23.18
N VAL A 145 14.29 -2.03 -22.05
CA VAL A 145 13.88 -3.42 -21.92
C VAL A 145 12.43 -3.51 -21.43
N PRO A 146 11.68 -4.52 -21.83
CA PRO A 146 10.28 -4.67 -21.42
C PRO A 146 10.15 -5.22 -19.99
N ILE A 147 10.80 -4.58 -19.06
CA ILE A 147 10.82 -4.98 -17.65
C ILE A 147 10.17 -3.89 -16.81
N ASN A 148 9.36 -4.32 -15.86
CA ASN A 148 8.72 -3.51 -14.84
C ASN A 148 9.03 -4.11 -13.47
N CYS A 149 9.46 -3.28 -12.54
CA CYS A 149 9.71 -3.66 -11.15
C CYS A 149 8.82 -2.81 -10.25
N SER A 150 8.21 -3.41 -9.23
CA SER A 150 7.47 -2.63 -8.22
C SER A 150 7.77 -3.11 -6.82
N LEU A 151 7.64 -2.19 -5.87
CA LEU A 151 7.72 -2.43 -4.44
C LEU A 151 6.49 -1.79 -3.80
N ASP A 152 5.75 -2.55 -3.02
CA ASP A 152 4.54 -2.07 -2.35
C ASP A 152 4.44 -2.54 -0.91
N THR A 153 3.56 -1.87 -0.17
CA THR A 153 3.21 -2.20 1.21
C THR A 153 1.79 -1.74 1.52
N GLY A 154 1.18 -2.35 2.52
CA GLY A 154 -0.15 -1.93 2.98
C GLY A 154 -0.78 -2.83 4.03
N PRO A 155 -1.91 -2.37 4.60
CA PRO A 155 -2.67 -3.11 5.59
C PRO A 155 -3.52 -4.20 4.94
N PHE A 156 -3.72 -5.29 5.68
CA PHE A 156 -4.63 -6.39 5.37
C PHE A 156 -5.60 -6.60 6.53
N ILE A 157 -6.87 -6.78 6.22
CA ILE A 157 -7.91 -7.15 7.18
C ILE A 157 -8.54 -8.44 6.69
N PHE A 158 -8.29 -9.52 7.40
CA PHE A 158 -8.90 -10.82 7.14
C PHE A 158 -10.20 -10.94 7.94
N PHE A 159 -11.22 -11.53 7.33
CA PHE A 159 -12.53 -11.75 7.96
C PHE A 159 -12.72 -13.19 8.40
N THR A 160 -12.16 -14.14 7.65
CA THR A 160 -12.28 -15.58 7.89
C THR A 160 -10.92 -16.25 7.94
N PRO A 161 -10.72 -17.31 8.73
CA PRO A 161 -11.65 -17.90 9.71
C PRO A 161 -11.83 -17.02 10.96
N ASN A 162 -10.92 -16.07 11.20
CA ASN A 162 -10.98 -15.11 12.32
C ASN A 162 -10.60 -13.72 11.82
N VAL A 163 -11.23 -12.70 12.39
CA VAL A 163 -10.86 -11.31 12.10
C VAL A 163 -9.43 -11.06 12.57
N ARG A 164 -8.58 -10.67 11.63
CA ARG A 164 -7.15 -10.43 11.89
C ARG A 164 -6.64 -9.26 11.04
N PHE A 165 -5.91 -8.40 11.69
CA PHE A 165 -5.13 -7.37 11.00
C PHE A 165 -3.70 -7.85 10.76
N ALA A 166 -3.15 -7.53 9.59
CA ALA A 166 -1.75 -7.73 9.26
C ALA A 166 -1.23 -6.55 8.43
N TRP A 167 0.08 -6.38 8.41
CA TRP A 167 0.74 -5.46 7.50
C TRP A 167 1.62 -6.27 6.56
N GLY A 168 1.54 -5.98 5.28
CA GLY A 168 2.24 -6.74 4.26
C GLY A 168 2.83 -5.87 3.18
N GLY A 169 3.28 -6.51 2.12
CA GLY A 169 3.84 -5.88 0.95
C GLY A 169 4.67 -6.83 0.14
N GLY A 170 5.10 -6.42 -1.05
CA GLY A 170 5.81 -7.27 -1.97
C GLY A 170 6.71 -6.56 -2.93
N LEU A 171 7.58 -7.33 -3.53
CA LEU A 171 8.40 -6.96 -4.68
C LEU A 171 7.90 -7.74 -5.89
N ALA A 172 7.60 -7.03 -6.98
CA ALA A 172 7.22 -7.66 -8.23
C ALA A 172 8.26 -7.41 -9.33
N LEU A 173 8.42 -8.41 -10.19
CA LEU A 173 9.17 -8.33 -11.42
C LEU A 173 8.28 -8.82 -12.55
N ARG A 174 7.99 -7.96 -13.52
CA ARG A 174 7.04 -8.22 -14.60
C ARG A 174 7.64 -7.94 -15.97
N TYR A 175 7.17 -8.65 -16.96
CA TYR A 175 7.36 -8.33 -18.37
C TYR A 175 6.27 -7.36 -18.83
N ALA A 176 6.64 -6.20 -19.32
CA ALA A 176 5.75 -5.14 -19.77
C ALA A 176 5.38 -5.32 -21.24
N ILE A 177 4.10 -5.46 -21.53
CA ILE A 177 3.53 -5.56 -22.88
C ILE A 177 3.03 -4.16 -23.28
N ARG A 178 3.61 -3.61 -24.32
CA ARG A 178 3.32 -2.25 -24.84
C ARG A 178 2.26 -2.28 -25.92
#